data_0ad539a5d67ef2d557b5842e41e41fea
#
_entry.id   0ad539a5d67ef2d557b5842e41e41fea
#
_cell.length_a   1.000
_cell.length_b   1.000
_cell.length_c   1.000
_cell.angle_alpha   90.00
_cell.angle_beta   90.00
_cell.angle_gamma   90.00
#
_symmetry.space_group_name_H-M   'P 1'
#
loop_
_entity.id
_entity.type
_entity.pdbx_description
1 polymer ?
#
loop_
_entity_poly.entity_id
_entity_poly.type
_entity_poly.pdbx_seq_one_letter_code
_entity_poly.pdbx_strand_id
1 'polypeptide(L)'
;MKKVLVWIVAALSLLIVGCGSEQARPEQKDRTVELHVAAAASLTDVMQEIAAAYEKEHPHVKVVFNFGSSGALQQAIQNGGQTDLFFSAAQKQMNALEKDGLLAEGTRRDLLINEVVLIVPAEDGKSLLDFKELTQAAIQHIALGEPKGVPVGQYAEEVFTSLAILEPIKAKAVYGSDVRQVLSWVETGDADCGVVYATDAAVSKKVRVAAKAPAGSHTSIVYPAAMLKDSKHPEEAKDFLNFVGNDDNKKLFAKYGFEVK
;
A
#
# COMPACT_ATOMS: atom_id res chain seq x y z
N MET A 1 -90.08 -10.45 -29.08
CA MET A 1 -91.09 -10.88 -28.07
C MET A 1 -90.41 -10.70 -26.71
N LYS A 2 -90.89 -9.71 -25.97
CA LYS A 2 -91.27 -9.81 -24.53
C LYS A 2 -90.21 -10.39 -23.62
N LYS A 3 -89.80 -9.84 -22.51
CA LYS A 3 -90.32 -8.91 -21.49
C LYS A 3 -89.25 -8.85 -20.40
N VAL A 4 -88.96 -7.69 -19.80
CA VAL A 4 -89.38 -7.16 -18.50
C VAL A 4 -88.35 -7.50 -17.38
N LEU A 5 -87.62 -6.51 -16.94
CA LEU A 5 -87.71 -5.65 -15.75
C LEU A 5 -87.71 -6.42 -14.41
N VAL A 6 -86.77 -6.18 -13.56
CA VAL A 6 -87.01 -5.77 -12.13
C VAL A 6 -85.75 -5.18 -11.52
N TRP A 7 -85.89 -4.02 -10.92
CA TRP A 7 -85.04 -3.26 -10.05
C TRP A 7 -84.95 -3.93 -8.67
N ILE A 8 -83.71 -3.97 -8.07
CA ILE A 8 -83.59 -3.84 -6.62
C ILE A 8 -82.37 -3.00 -6.34
N VAL A 9 -82.65 -1.83 -5.77
CA VAL A 9 -81.67 -0.92 -5.09
C VAL A 9 -81.46 -1.46 -3.70
N ALA A 10 -80.27 -1.70 -3.34
CA ALA A 10 -79.85 -1.78 -1.91
C ALA A 10 -78.55 -1.03 -1.72
N ALA A 11 -78.68 0.13 -1.14
CA ALA A 11 -77.60 0.92 -0.59
C ALA A 11 -77.00 0.17 0.60
N LEU A 12 -75.68 -0.05 0.58
CA LEU A 12 -74.97 -0.39 1.80
C LEU A 12 -73.63 0.36 1.87
N SER A 13 -73.54 1.06 2.94
CA SER A 13 -72.62 2.07 3.41
C SER A 13 -71.14 1.74 3.23
N LEU A 14 -70.38 2.76 2.78
CA LEU A 14 -68.92 2.85 2.87
C LEU A 14 -68.46 2.71 4.33
N LEU A 15 -67.57 1.77 4.55
CA LEU A 15 -66.55 1.85 5.59
C LEU A 15 -65.18 1.85 4.91
N ILE A 16 -64.66 3.04 4.72
CA ILE A 16 -63.28 3.25 4.30
C ILE A 16 -62.42 2.99 5.55
N VAL A 17 -61.92 1.76 5.69
CA VAL A 17 -60.78 1.47 6.59
C VAL A 17 -59.54 1.85 5.81
N GLY A 18 -58.99 3.04 6.11
CA GLY A 18 -57.69 3.46 5.66
C GLY A 18 -56.62 2.57 6.32
N CYS A 19 -56.19 1.51 5.62
CA CYS A 19 -54.91 0.92 5.88
C CYS A 19 -53.83 1.87 5.35
N GLY A 20 -53.21 2.63 6.23
CA GLY A 20 -51.95 3.28 5.94
C GLY A 20 -50.98 2.20 5.52
N SER A 21 -50.68 2.10 4.23
CA SER A 21 -49.49 1.41 3.77
C SER A 21 -48.30 2.21 4.24
N GLU A 22 -47.79 1.86 5.39
CA GLU A 22 -46.43 2.14 5.76
C GLU A 22 -45.57 1.51 4.66
N GLN A 23 -45.16 2.34 3.67
CA GLN A 23 -44.14 1.96 2.73
C GLN A 23 -42.92 1.66 3.56
N ALA A 24 -42.70 0.37 3.85
CA ALA A 24 -41.43 -0.11 4.31
C ALA A 24 -40.39 0.47 3.32
N ARG A 25 -39.59 1.45 3.80
CA ARG A 25 -38.35 1.81 3.14
C ARG A 25 -37.66 0.48 2.85
N PRO A 26 -37.22 0.22 1.60
CA PRO A 26 -36.42 -0.96 1.36
C PRO A 26 -35.24 -0.85 2.35
N GLU A 27 -35.12 -1.84 3.23
CA GLU A 27 -33.90 -2.04 4.01
C GLU A 27 -32.76 -2.01 2.98
N GLN A 28 -32.01 -0.93 3.03
CA GLN A 28 -30.77 -0.81 2.30
C GLN A 28 -29.88 -1.88 2.96
N LYS A 29 -29.94 -3.09 2.41
CA LYS A 29 -29.05 -4.19 2.76
C LYS A 29 -27.65 -3.57 2.74
N ASP A 30 -26.98 -3.52 3.89
CA ASP A 30 -25.64 -2.96 4.04
C ASP A 30 -24.75 -3.59 2.97
N ARG A 31 -24.60 -2.87 1.84
CA ARG A 31 -23.62 -3.25 0.83
C ARG A 31 -22.27 -2.94 1.42
N THR A 32 -21.53 -3.98 1.76
CA THR A 32 -20.12 -3.84 2.14
C THR A 32 -19.40 -3.14 0.98
N VAL A 33 -18.75 -2.04 1.29
CA VAL A 33 -17.88 -1.30 0.37
C VAL A 33 -16.52 -1.97 0.38
N GLU A 34 -16.04 -2.42 -0.78
CA GLU A 34 -14.66 -2.88 -0.94
C GLU A 34 -13.80 -1.70 -1.36
N LEU A 35 -12.93 -1.26 -0.45
CA LEU A 35 -11.98 -0.18 -0.67
C LEU A 35 -10.66 -0.76 -1.16
N HIS A 36 -10.34 -0.56 -2.43
CA HIS A 36 -9.13 -1.07 -3.06
C HIS A 36 -7.92 -0.17 -2.81
N VAL A 37 -6.94 -0.68 -2.10
CA VAL A 37 -5.74 0.06 -1.69
C VAL A 37 -4.49 -0.56 -2.32
N ALA A 38 -3.83 0.17 -3.19
CA ALA A 38 -2.50 -0.18 -3.70
C ALA A 38 -1.44 0.39 -2.74
N ALA A 39 -0.60 -0.46 -2.17
CA ALA A 39 0.41 -0.02 -1.20
C ALA A 39 1.76 -0.69 -1.42
N ALA A 40 2.84 0.07 -1.22
CA ALA A 40 4.20 -0.44 -1.29
C ALA A 40 4.37 -1.64 -0.35
N ALA A 41 5.07 -2.69 -0.80
CA ALA A 41 5.25 -3.95 -0.06
C ALA A 41 5.85 -3.75 1.34
N SER A 42 6.69 -2.73 1.55
CA SER A 42 7.24 -2.37 2.86
C SER A 42 6.20 -1.92 3.88
N LEU A 43 4.98 -1.56 3.45
CA LEU A 43 3.88 -1.15 4.31
C LEU A 43 2.97 -2.32 4.74
N THR A 44 3.21 -3.54 4.28
CA THR A 44 2.29 -4.68 4.42
C THR A 44 1.83 -4.86 5.87
N ASP A 45 2.74 -5.03 6.80
CA ASP A 45 2.39 -5.40 8.18
C ASP A 45 1.62 -4.28 8.89
N VAL A 46 2.13 -3.05 8.82
CA VAL A 46 1.51 -1.90 9.49
C VAL A 46 0.15 -1.54 8.88
N MET A 47 0.00 -1.59 7.55
CA MET A 47 -1.27 -1.27 6.91
C MET A 47 -2.35 -2.32 7.16
N GLN A 48 -1.98 -3.59 7.30
CA GLN A 48 -2.92 -4.64 7.71
C GLN A 48 -3.43 -4.42 9.15
N GLU A 49 -2.55 -4.01 10.07
CA GLU A 49 -2.96 -3.68 11.46
C GLU A 49 -3.88 -2.44 11.48
N ILE A 50 -3.56 -1.40 10.70
CA ILE A 50 -4.38 -0.19 10.56
C ILE A 50 -5.76 -0.53 9.96
N ALA A 51 -5.80 -1.32 8.89
CA ALA A 51 -7.06 -1.70 8.26
C ALA A 51 -7.94 -2.53 9.19
N ALA A 52 -7.35 -3.45 9.96
CA ALA A 52 -8.10 -4.23 10.94
C ALA A 52 -8.71 -3.35 12.06
N ALA A 53 -8.06 -2.26 12.44
CA ALA A 53 -8.61 -1.27 13.36
C ALA A 53 -9.74 -0.47 12.70
N TYR A 54 -9.52 0.02 11.48
CA TYR A 54 -10.51 0.77 10.71
C TYR A 54 -11.81 -0.02 10.47
N GLU A 55 -11.70 -1.27 10.02
CA GLU A 55 -12.85 -2.15 9.76
C GLU A 55 -13.71 -2.42 11.01
N LYS A 56 -13.12 -2.37 12.21
CA LYS A 56 -13.90 -2.48 13.46
C LYS A 56 -14.77 -1.25 13.71
N GLU A 57 -14.27 -0.06 13.35
CA GLU A 57 -14.99 1.20 13.49
C GLU A 57 -15.98 1.42 12.33
N HIS A 58 -15.68 0.85 11.16
CA HIS A 58 -16.45 0.96 9.92
C HIS A 58 -16.86 -0.41 9.37
N PRO A 59 -17.78 -1.16 10.04
CA PRO A 59 -18.08 -2.55 9.71
C PRO A 59 -18.70 -2.76 8.32
N HIS A 60 -19.13 -1.68 7.66
CA HIS A 60 -19.62 -1.68 6.28
C HIS A 60 -18.52 -1.50 5.24
N VAL A 61 -17.26 -1.27 5.65
CA VAL A 61 -16.11 -1.14 4.74
C VAL A 61 -15.17 -2.33 4.90
N LYS A 62 -14.72 -2.89 3.79
CA LYS A 62 -13.65 -3.88 3.70
C LYS A 62 -12.48 -3.31 2.94
N VAL A 63 -11.30 -3.24 3.57
CA VAL A 63 -10.08 -2.78 2.91
C VAL A 63 -9.41 -3.95 2.20
N VAL A 64 -9.25 -3.82 0.89
CA VAL A 64 -8.65 -4.85 0.02
C VAL A 64 -7.32 -4.33 -0.49
N PHE A 65 -6.22 -4.91 0.00
CA PHE A 65 -4.88 -4.48 -0.40
C PHE A 65 -4.36 -5.22 -1.62
N ASN A 66 -3.67 -4.45 -2.46
CA ASN A 66 -2.71 -4.95 -3.44
C ASN A 66 -1.33 -4.44 -3.02
N PHE A 67 -0.51 -5.32 -2.43
CA PHE A 67 0.85 -5.01 -2.05
C PHE A 67 1.84 -5.39 -3.16
N GLY A 68 2.80 -4.50 -3.43
CA GLY A 68 3.81 -4.74 -4.46
C GLY A 68 4.81 -3.60 -4.56
N SER A 69 5.67 -3.64 -5.59
CA SER A 69 6.53 -2.49 -5.85
C SER A 69 5.73 -1.29 -6.30
N SER A 70 6.12 -0.10 -5.83
CA SER A 70 5.41 1.13 -6.18
C SER A 70 5.35 1.38 -7.70
N GLY A 71 6.37 0.94 -8.45
CA GLY A 71 6.37 1.07 -9.92
C GLY A 71 5.37 0.13 -10.59
N ALA A 72 5.26 -1.12 -10.16
CA ALA A 72 4.27 -2.04 -10.70
C ALA A 72 2.84 -1.57 -10.39
N LEU A 73 2.60 -1.08 -9.16
CA LEU A 73 1.33 -0.51 -8.75
C LEU A 73 0.97 0.74 -9.55
N GLN A 74 1.93 1.66 -9.75
CA GLN A 74 1.78 2.84 -10.60
C GLN A 74 1.35 2.44 -12.02
N GLN A 75 2.05 1.47 -12.64
CA GLN A 75 1.72 0.99 -13.99
C GLN A 75 0.32 0.36 -14.04
N ALA A 76 -0.07 -0.43 -13.03
CA ALA A 76 -1.41 -1.00 -12.97
C ALA A 76 -2.49 0.09 -12.90
N ILE A 77 -2.27 1.16 -12.12
CA ILE A 77 -3.17 2.31 -12.03
C ILE A 77 -3.25 3.03 -13.38
N GLN A 78 -2.12 3.33 -14.02
CA GLN A 78 -2.07 3.96 -15.35
C GLN A 78 -2.79 3.14 -16.43
N ASN A 79 -2.80 1.80 -16.30
CA ASN A 79 -3.50 0.89 -17.18
C ASN A 79 -4.99 0.70 -16.82
N GLY A 80 -5.53 1.51 -15.92
CA GLY A 80 -6.96 1.47 -15.53
C GLY A 80 -7.32 0.42 -14.50
N GLY A 81 -6.34 -0.11 -13.76
CA GLY A 81 -6.60 -1.00 -12.62
C GLY A 81 -7.46 -0.30 -11.55
N GLN A 82 -8.48 -0.99 -11.07
CA GLN A 82 -9.35 -0.43 -10.03
C GLN A 82 -8.57 -0.22 -8.74
N THR A 83 -8.47 1.04 -8.31
CA THR A 83 -7.74 1.45 -7.10
C THR A 83 -8.38 2.72 -6.56
N ASP A 84 -8.64 2.76 -5.27
CA ASP A 84 -9.18 3.94 -4.59
C ASP A 84 -8.07 4.79 -3.96
N LEU A 85 -7.05 4.13 -3.39
CA LEU A 85 -5.93 4.77 -2.71
C LEU A 85 -4.58 4.18 -3.14
N PHE A 86 -3.57 5.04 -3.26
CA PHE A 86 -2.21 4.64 -3.53
C PHE A 86 -1.23 5.15 -2.47
N PHE A 87 -0.44 4.23 -1.89
CA PHE A 87 0.63 4.50 -0.94
C PHE A 87 1.96 4.06 -1.54
N SER A 88 2.80 5.01 -1.88
CA SER A 88 4.07 4.76 -2.57
C SER A 88 5.26 4.84 -1.61
N ALA A 89 6.31 4.05 -1.87
CA ALA A 89 7.60 4.14 -1.16
C ALA A 89 8.57 5.15 -1.80
N ALA A 90 8.12 5.92 -2.79
CA ALA A 90 8.91 7.00 -3.38
C ALA A 90 8.02 8.07 -4.04
N GLN A 91 8.54 9.29 -4.06
CA GLN A 91 7.89 10.43 -4.69
C GLN A 91 7.75 10.26 -6.22
N LYS A 92 8.72 9.61 -6.87
CA LYS A 92 8.77 9.44 -8.33
C LYS A 92 7.49 8.83 -8.90
N GLN A 93 6.98 7.77 -8.31
CA GLN A 93 5.79 7.07 -8.77
C GLN A 93 4.52 7.90 -8.53
N MET A 94 4.44 8.56 -7.40
CA MET A 94 3.33 9.47 -7.09
C MET A 94 3.32 10.68 -8.05
N ASN A 95 4.50 11.26 -8.32
CA ASN A 95 4.64 12.37 -9.28
C ASN A 95 4.20 11.97 -10.69
N ALA A 96 4.45 10.72 -11.11
CA ALA A 96 3.99 10.23 -12.41
C ALA A 96 2.46 10.21 -12.50
N LEU A 97 1.77 9.65 -11.48
CA LEU A 97 0.30 9.64 -11.45
C LEU A 97 -0.30 11.05 -11.37
N GLU A 98 0.32 11.94 -10.61
CA GLU A 98 -0.11 13.34 -10.52
C GLU A 98 0.02 14.06 -11.85
N LYS A 99 1.16 13.89 -12.55
CA LYS A 99 1.38 14.44 -13.88
C LYS A 99 0.36 13.94 -14.91
N ASP A 100 -0.06 12.68 -14.79
CA ASP A 100 -1.07 12.08 -15.65
C ASP A 100 -2.51 12.47 -15.24
N GLY A 101 -2.69 13.27 -14.17
CA GLY A 101 -3.99 13.73 -13.69
C GLY A 101 -4.85 12.64 -13.07
N LEU A 102 -4.23 11.57 -12.56
CA LEU A 102 -4.91 10.40 -11.99
C LEU A 102 -5.19 10.53 -10.48
N LEU A 103 -4.62 11.54 -9.82
CA LEU A 103 -4.86 11.78 -8.39
C LEU A 103 -6.06 12.71 -8.17
N ALA A 104 -6.81 12.47 -7.11
CA ALA A 104 -7.83 13.40 -6.63
C ALA A 104 -7.17 14.64 -6.03
N GLU A 105 -7.63 15.82 -6.46
CA GLU A 105 -7.04 17.09 -6.06
C GLU A 105 -7.06 17.28 -4.52
N GLY A 106 -5.96 17.78 -3.98
CA GLY A 106 -5.82 18.10 -2.55
C GLY A 106 -5.73 16.89 -1.62
N THR A 107 -5.65 15.66 -2.15
CA THR A 107 -5.57 14.45 -1.31
C THR A 107 -4.15 13.96 -1.08
N ARG A 108 -3.19 14.36 -1.94
CA ARG A 108 -1.79 13.96 -1.80
C ARG A 108 -1.19 14.50 -0.51
N ARG A 109 -0.52 13.64 0.25
CA ARG A 109 0.21 13.99 1.45
C ARG A 109 1.43 13.09 1.64
N ASP A 110 2.50 13.65 2.16
CA ASP A 110 3.68 12.90 2.56
C ASP A 110 3.46 12.41 4.00
N LEU A 111 3.53 11.11 4.21
CA LEU A 111 3.20 10.50 5.51
C LEU A 111 4.42 10.09 6.32
N LEU A 112 5.40 9.43 5.67
CA LEU A 112 6.45 8.70 6.35
C LEU A 112 7.80 8.95 5.70
N ILE A 113 8.87 8.74 6.48
CA ILE A 113 10.26 8.69 6.05
C ILE A 113 10.86 7.33 6.43
N ASN A 114 11.84 6.86 5.68
CA ASN A 114 12.52 5.59 5.92
C ASN A 114 14.03 5.70 5.65
N GLU A 115 14.77 4.64 5.93
CA GLU A 115 16.22 4.56 5.69
C GLU A 115 16.56 3.33 4.85
N VAL A 116 17.60 3.43 4.00
CA VAL A 116 18.18 2.28 3.30
C VAL A 116 19.20 1.60 4.18
N VAL A 117 19.09 0.27 4.28
CA VAL A 117 20.03 -0.55 5.04
C VAL A 117 20.52 -1.74 4.22
N LEU A 118 21.75 -2.13 4.48
CA LEU A 118 22.35 -3.38 4.05
C LEU A 118 22.02 -4.45 5.09
N ILE A 119 21.46 -5.58 4.66
CA ILE A 119 21.17 -6.72 5.51
C ILE A 119 21.95 -7.96 5.10
N VAL A 120 22.20 -8.82 6.07
CA VAL A 120 22.76 -10.15 5.92
C VAL A 120 21.93 -11.15 6.72
N PRO A 121 22.00 -12.48 6.45
CA PRO A 121 21.39 -13.47 7.33
C PRO A 121 21.83 -13.28 8.79
N ALA A 122 20.91 -13.47 9.73
CA ALA A 122 21.20 -13.29 11.16
C ALA A 122 22.21 -14.33 11.66
N GLU A 123 22.02 -15.57 11.20
CA GLU A 123 22.92 -16.71 11.45
C GLU A 123 23.81 -16.92 10.22
N ASP A 124 25.09 -17.20 10.41
CA ASP A 124 26.08 -17.47 9.35
C ASP A 124 26.24 -16.38 8.28
N GLY A 125 25.69 -15.18 8.53
CA GLY A 125 25.80 -14.04 7.62
C GLY A 125 27.23 -13.50 7.55
N LYS A 126 27.61 -12.99 6.36
CA LYS A 126 28.89 -12.35 6.14
C LYS A 126 29.10 -11.18 7.11
N SER A 127 30.34 -11.05 7.62
CA SER A 127 30.70 -9.93 8.48
C SER A 127 30.97 -8.69 7.62
N LEU A 128 29.92 -7.96 7.28
CA LEU A 128 29.98 -6.70 6.53
C LEU A 128 29.79 -5.53 7.48
N LEU A 129 30.56 -4.47 7.28
CA LEU A 129 30.55 -3.25 8.08
C LEU A 129 30.10 -2.01 7.28
N ASP A 130 30.23 -2.07 5.94
CA ASP A 130 29.80 -0.99 5.06
C ASP A 130 29.42 -1.50 3.66
N PHE A 131 28.85 -0.62 2.84
CA PHE A 131 28.42 -0.92 1.47
C PHE A 131 29.58 -1.18 0.50
N LYS A 132 30.79 -0.65 0.74
CA LYS A 132 31.95 -0.85 -0.14
C LYS A 132 32.46 -2.28 -0.08
N GLU A 133 32.23 -2.95 1.05
CA GLU A 133 32.64 -4.34 1.23
C GLU A 133 31.86 -5.32 0.34
N LEU A 134 30.75 -4.88 -0.26
CA LEU A 134 30.01 -5.66 -1.28
C LEU A 134 30.84 -5.99 -2.51
N THR A 135 31.93 -5.24 -2.76
CA THR A 135 32.87 -5.50 -3.85
C THR A 135 33.77 -6.70 -3.61
N GLN A 136 33.91 -7.17 -2.35
CA GLN A 136 34.76 -8.32 -1.99
C GLN A 136 34.37 -9.58 -2.76
N ALA A 137 35.37 -10.41 -3.10
CA ALA A 137 35.14 -11.67 -3.84
C ALA A 137 34.28 -12.69 -3.07
N ALA A 138 34.26 -12.61 -1.74
CA ALA A 138 33.45 -13.46 -0.87
C ALA A 138 31.95 -13.22 -0.99
N ILE A 139 31.52 -12.06 -1.54
CA ILE A 139 30.13 -11.72 -1.83
C ILE A 139 29.86 -12.06 -3.28
N GLN A 140 28.91 -12.97 -3.52
CA GLN A 140 28.60 -13.47 -4.86
C GLN A 140 27.19 -13.06 -5.30
N HIS A 141 26.20 -13.11 -4.40
CA HIS A 141 24.81 -12.79 -4.69
C HIS A 141 24.32 -11.65 -3.78
N ILE A 142 23.96 -10.53 -4.38
CA ILE A 142 23.44 -9.35 -3.72
C ILE A 142 21.98 -9.17 -4.13
N ALA A 143 21.05 -9.37 -3.20
CA ALA A 143 19.63 -9.16 -3.45
C ALA A 143 19.29 -7.67 -3.48
N LEU A 144 18.74 -7.20 -4.58
CA LEU A 144 18.34 -5.80 -4.81
C LEU A 144 16.93 -5.75 -5.39
N GLY A 145 16.19 -4.68 -5.14
CA GLY A 145 14.97 -4.40 -5.91
C GLY A 145 15.32 -4.04 -7.36
N GLU A 146 14.49 -4.44 -8.33
CA GLU A 146 14.66 -4.02 -9.74
C GLU A 146 14.58 -2.48 -9.84
N PRO A 147 15.65 -1.76 -10.21
CA PRO A 147 15.70 -0.31 -10.06
C PRO A 147 14.69 0.46 -10.91
N LYS A 148 14.19 -0.14 -12.01
CA LYS A 148 13.19 0.50 -12.87
C LYS A 148 11.83 0.64 -12.20
N GLY A 149 11.47 -0.32 -11.34
CA GLY A 149 10.13 -0.41 -10.76
C GLY A 149 10.09 -0.44 -9.23
N VAL A 150 11.19 -0.83 -8.57
CA VAL A 150 11.23 -1.00 -7.11
C VAL A 150 11.97 0.16 -6.45
N PRO A 151 11.30 1.01 -5.66
CA PRO A 151 11.93 2.20 -5.07
C PRO A 151 13.22 1.93 -4.30
N VAL A 152 13.28 0.90 -3.44
CA VAL A 152 14.51 0.59 -2.70
C VAL A 152 15.68 0.24 -3.63
N GLY A 153 15.41 -0.33 -4.79
CA GLY A 153 16.42 -0.58 -5.83
C GLY A 153 16.93 0.72 -6.44
N GLN A 154 16.06 1.72 -6.64
CA GLN A 154 16.46 3.05 -7.11
C GLN A 154 17.37 3.73 -6.10
N TYR A 155 17.01 3.73 -4.83
CA TYR A 155 17.85 4.28 -3.76
C TYR A 155 19.17 3.51 -3.60
N ALA A 156 19.17 2.18 -3.76
CA ALA A 156 20.38 1.37 -3.76
C ALA A 156 21.34 1.77 -4.89
N GLU A 157 20.85 2.00 -6.11
CA GLU A 157 21.67 2.50 -7.22
C GLU A 157 22.25 3.90 -6.92
N GLU A 158 21.48 4.79 -6.27
CA GLU A 158 22.00 6.09 -5.83
C GLU A 158 23.16 5.92 -4.86
N VAL A 159 23.00 5.05 -3.85
CA VAL A 159 24.06 4.72 -2.87
C VAL A 159 25.31 4.18 -3.57
N PHE A 160 25.15 3.18 -4.44
CA PHE A 160 26.27 2.55 -5.15
C PHE A 160 26.97 3.53 -6.11
N THR A 161 26.22 4.41 -6.75
CA THR A 161 26.76 5.49 -7.60
C THR A 161 27.57 6.49 -6.77
N SER A 162 27.03 6.94 -5.63
CA SER A 162 27.70 7.84 -4.72
C SER A 162 29.02 7.27 -4.18
N LEU A 163 29.05 5.95 -3.94
CA LEU A 163 30.23 5.23 -3.46
C LEU A 163 31.20 4.79 -4.58
N ALA A 164 30.87 5.04 -5.84
CA ALA A 164 31.61 4.60 -7.05
C ALA A 164 31.79 3.07 -7.15
N ILE A 165 30.79 2.28 -6.71
CA ILE A 165 30.81 0.80 -6.72
C ILE A 165 29.69 0.17 -7.56
N LEU A 166 28.90 0.96 -8.29
CA LEU A 166 27.70 0.49 -9.00
C LEU A 166 28.01 -0.68 -9.97
N GLU A 167 29.02 -0.55 -10.81
CA GLU A 167 29.30 -1.56 -11.84
C GLU A 167 29.75 -2.92 -11.25
N PRO A 168 30.68 -3.00 -10.28
CA PRO A 168 30.99 -4.26 -9.63
C PRO A 168 29.78 -4.87 -8.88
N ILE A 169 28.86 -4.05 -8.35
CA ILE A 169 27.65 -4.58 -7.71
C ILE A 169 26.67 -5.16 -8.71
N LYS A 170 26.45 -4.51 -9.85
CA LYS A 170 25.56 -5.02 -10.91
C LYS A 170 25.95 -6.42 -11.39
N ALA A 171 27.24 -6.74 -11.39
CA ALA A 171 27.73 -8.07 -11.80
C ALA A 171 27.34 -9.20 -10.81
N LYS A 172 26.96 -8.85 -9.60
CA LYS A 172 26.56 -9.78 -8.51
C LYS A 172 25.09 -9.68 -8.13
N ALA A 173 24.37 -8.70 -8.71
CA ALA A 173 23.00 -8.39 -8.35
C ALA A 173 22.03 -9.48 -8.80
N VAL A 174 21.11 -9.84 -7.90
CA VAL A 174 19.89 -10.57 -8.22
C VAL A 174 18.70 -9.65 -7.90
N TYR A 175 17.81 -9.47 -8.88
CA TYR A 175 16.79 -8.43 -8.80
C TYR A 175 15.41 -8.99 -8.44
N GLY A 176 14.89 -8.53 -7.31
CA GLY A 176 13.54 -8.83 -6.83
C GLY A 176 12.49 -7.88 -7.40
N SER A 177 11.28 -8.38 -7.53
CA SER A 177 10.11 -7.64 -8.00
C SER A 177 9.59 -6.61 -6.99
N ASP A 178 9.94 -6.76 -5.72
CA ASP A 178 9.66 -5.85 -4.61
C ASP A 178 10.64 -6.07 -3.45
N VAL A 179 10.54 -5.22 -2.40
CA VAL A 179 11.48 -5.27 -1.26
C VAL A 179 11.29 -6.51 -0.40
N ARG A 180 10.09 -7.10 -0.33
CA ARG A 180 9.84 -8.31 0.47
C ARG A 180 10.43 -9.54 -0.18
N GLN A 181 10.50 -9.59 -1.48
CA GLN A 181 11.23 -10.64 -2.19
C GLN A 181 12.74 -10.51 -1.91
N VAL A 182 13.30 -9.30 -1.93
CA VAL A 182 14.70 -9.07 -1.54
C VAL A 182 14.97 -9.56 -0.11
N LEU A 183 14.13 -9.18 0.85
CA LEU A 183 14.22 -9.64 2.23
C LEU A 183 14.20 -11.16 2.32
N SER A 184 13.24 -11.80 1.65
CA SER A 184 13.07 -13.26 1.66
C SER A 184 14.30 -14.02 1.18
N TRP A 185 14.97 -13.55 0.12
CA TRP A 185 16.18 -14.21 -0.38
C TRP A 185 17.35 -14.14 0.60
N VAL A 186 17.44 -13.06 1.37
CA VAL A 186 18.44 -12.97 2.44
C VAL A 186 18.05 -13.83 3.63
N GLU A 187 16.77 -13.89 4.00
CA GLU A 187 16.25 -14.74 5.08
C GLU A 187 16.48 -16.24 4.84
N THR A 188 16.45 -16.67 3.57
CA THR A 188 16.63 -18.07 3.17
C THR A 188 18.08 -18.42 2.85
N GLY A 189 18.97 -17.41 2.76
CA GLY A 189 20.36 -17.61 2.37
C GLY A 189 20.55 -17.80 0.85
N ASP A 190 19.52 -17.53 0.04
CA ASP A 190 19.62 -17.53 -1.43
C ASP A 190 20.46 -16.34 -1.94
N ALA A 191 20.64 -15.32 -1.10
CA ALA A 191 21.57 -14.23 -1.32
C ALA A 191 22.47 -14.01 -0.09
N ASP A 192 23.75 -13.67 -0.33
CA ASP A 192 24.72 -13.39 0.74
C ASP A 192 24.33 -12.16 1.57
N CYS A 193 23.67 -11.21 0.93
CA CYS A 193 23.23 -9.93 1.51
C CYS A 193 22.16 -9.28 0.61
N GLY A 194 21.56 -8.20 1.09
CA GLY A 194 20.58 -7.45 0.31
C GLY A 194 20.40 -6.03 0.82
N VAL A 195 19.76 -5.21 0.00
CA VAL A 195 19.43 -3.82 0.35
C VAL A 195 17.92 -3.69 0.48
N VAL A 196 17.48 -3.29 1.67
CA VAL A 196 16.07 -3.12 2.04
C VAL A 196 15.90 -1.81 2.81
N TYR A 197 14.67 -1.51 3.23
CA TYR A 197 14.45 -0.45 4.20
C TYR A 197 14.69 -0.93 5.64
N ALA A 198 15.02 -0.01 6.53
CA ALA A 198 15.19 -0.31 7.95
C ALA A 198 13.94 -0.97 8.56
N THR A 199 12.76 -0.55 8.12
CA THR A 199 11.47 -1.12 8.55
C THR A 199 11.28 -2.57 8.12
N ASP A 200 11.76 -2.96 6.92
CA ASP A 200 11.71 -4.36 6.46
C ASP A 200 12.65 -5.24 7.28
N ALA A 201 13.83 -4.73 7.62
CA ALA A 201 14.76 -5.44 8.49
C ALA A 201 14.19 -5.63 9.92
N ALA A 202 13.47 -4.63 10.43
CA ALA A 202 12.92 -4.64 11.79
C ALA A 202 11.83 -5.70 12.02
N VAL A 203 11.09 -6.09 11.00
CA VAL A 203 10.03 -7.12 11.10
C VAL A 203 10.55 -8.54 10.98
N SER A 204 11.82 -8.74 10.62
CA SER A 204 12.44 -10.05 10.46
C SER A 204 13.44 -10.35 11.58
N LYS A 205 13.36 -11.57 12.11
CA LYS A 205 14.36 -12.12 13.04
C LYS A 205 15.46 -12.94 12.33
N LYS A 206 15.32 -13.16 11.02
CA LYS A 206 16.22 -14.00 10.24
C LYS A 206 17.33 -13.20 9.56
N VAL A 207 17.24 -11.87 9.60
CA VAL A 207 18.27 -10.98 9.08
C VAL A 207 18.75 -10.03 10.17
N ARG A 208 19.96 -9.49 9.97
CA ARG A 208 20.49 -8.38 10.76
C ARG A 208 20.94 -7.24 9.85
N VAL A 209 20.82 -6.03 10.33
CA VAL A 209 21.40 -4.86 9.67
C VAL A 209 22.91 -4.90 9.81
N ALA A 210 23.61 -4.92 8.69
CA ALA A 210 25.06 -4.85 8.62
C ALA A 210 25.55 -3.40 8.59
N ALA A 211 24.89 -2.54 7.78
CA ALA A 211 25.21 -1.13 7.66
C ALA A 211 23.97 -0.31 7.26
N LYS A 212 23.96 0.97 7.65
CA LYS A 212 23.05 1.98 7.10
C LYS A 212 23.71 2.66 5.89
N ALA A 213 22.91 3.10 4.94
CA ALA A 213 23.40 3.90 3.82
C ALA A 213 24.08 5.18 4.35
N PRO A 214 25.23 5.57 3.80
CA PRO A 214 25.89 6.80 4.21
C PRO A 214 25.00 8.04 4.00
N ALA A 215 25.07 8.97 4.93
CA ALA A 215 24.30 10.21 4.81
C ALA A 215 24.62 10.95 3.50
N GLY A 216 23.58 11.39 2.80
CA GLY A 216 23.71 12.08 1.51
C GLY A 216 24.07 11.19 0.32
N SER A 217 24.13 9.86 0.49
CA SER A 217 24.39 8.92 -0.61
C SER A 217 23.18 8.64 -1.49
N HIS A 218 22.01 9.01 -1.04
CA HIS A 218 20.73 8.88 -1.79
C HIS A 218 19.76 10.01 -1.45
N THR A 219 18.78 10.21 -2.27
CA THR A 219 17.68 11.16 -2.01
C THR A 219 16.81 10.72 -0.84
N SER A 220 16.12 11.67 -0.19
CA SER A 220 15.25 11.36 0.96
C SER A 220 14.14 10.39 0.57
N ILE A 221 13.94 9.36 1.39
CA ILE A 221 12.92 8.34 1.19
C ILE A 221 11.63 8.81 1.85
N VAL A 222 10.72 9.30 1.05
CA VAL A 222 9.42 9.79 1.49
C VAL A 222 8.32 8.89 0.93
N TYR A 223 7.37 8.53 1.78
CA TYR A 223 6.18 7.76 1.44
C TYR A 223 4.98 8.70 1.27
N PRO A 224 4.65 9.07 0.03
CA PRO A 224 3.43 9.80 -0.25
C PRO A 224 2.24 8.86 -0.36
N ALA A 225 1.06 9.38 0.01
CA ALA A 225 -0.22 8.74 -0.23
C ALA A 225 -1.18 9.71 -0.92
N ALA A 226 -2.10 9.16 -1.72
CA ALA A 226 -3.14 9.94 -2.36
C ALA A 226 -4.36 9.06 -2.70
N MET A 227 -5.52 9.70 -2.83
CA MET A 227 -6.71 9.11 -3.41
C MET A 227 -6.64 9.21 -4.94
N LEU A 228 -7.12 8.18 -5.64
CA LEU A 228 -7.26 8.20 -7.10
C LEU A 228 -8.51 8.99 -7.50
N LYS A 229 -8.40 9.73 -8.60
CA LYS A 229 -9.48 10.60 -9.11
C LYS A 229 -10.76 9.80 -9.45
N ASP A 230 -10.58 8.59 -9.99
CA ASP A 230 -11.68 7.75 -10.45
C ASP A 230 -12.10 6.70 -9.39
N SER A 231 -11.78 6.95 -8.11
CA SER A 231 -12.25 6.12 -6.99
C SER A 231 -13.76 5.92 -7.06
N LYS A 232 -14.20 4.68 -6.85
CA LYS A 232 -15.64 4.34 -6.80
C LYS A 232 -16.26 4.64 -5.43
N HIS A 233 -15.40 4.85 -4.42
CA HIS A 233 -15.77 5.06 -3.02
C HIS A 233 -15.01 6.27 -2.43
N PRO A 234 -15.22 7.49 -3.01
CA PRO A 234 -14.40 8.65 -2.65
C PRO A 234 -14.54 9.08 -1.18
N GLU A 235 -15.72 8.89 -0.57
CA GLU A 235 -15.93 9.25 0.83
C GLU A 235 -15.18 8.30 1.76
N GLU A 236 -15.32 6.99 1.56
CA GLU A 236 -14.62 5.97 2.34
C GLU A 236 -13.11 6.01 2.11
N ALA A 237 -12.68 6.29 0.88
CA ALA A 237 -11.26 6.47 0.55
C ALA A 237 -10.66 7.67 1.29
N LYS A 238 -11.35 8.80 1.31
CA LYS A 238 -10.92 10.00 2.03
C LYS A 238 -10.90 9.75 3.54
N ASP A 239 -11.91 9.08 4.06
CA ASP A 239 -12.01 8.74 5.47
C ASP A 239 -10.87 7.81 5.90
N PHE A 240 -10.63 6.73 5.15
CA PHE A 240 -9.51 5.82 5.40
C PHE A 240 -8.15 6.53 5.30
N LEU A 241 -7.96 7.41 4.31
CA LEU A 241 -6.72 8.19 4.19
C LEU A 241 -6.50 9.12 5.40
N ASN A 242 -7.57 9.70 5.95
CA ASN A 242 -7.50 10.48 7.18
C ASN A 242 -7.21 9.61 8.39
N PHE A 243 -7.85 8.44 8.48
CA PHE A 243 -7.62 7.47 9.54
C PHE A 243 -6.15 7.01 9.57
N VAL A 244 -5.57 6.66 8.41
CA VAL A 244 -4.15 6.28 8.30
C VAL A 244 -3.24 7.39 8.83
N GLY A 245 -3.56 8.65 8.61
CA GLY A 245 -2.76 9.81 9.04
C GLY A 245 -3.06 10.32 10.45
N ASN A 246 -3.92 9.67 11.24
CA ASN A 246 -4.25 10.11 12.59
C ASN A 246 -3.09 9.87 13.58
N ASP A 247 -3.16 10.49 14.76
CA ASP A 247 -2.06 10.47 15.74
C ASP A 247 -1.79 9.09 16.35
N ASP A 248 -2.80 8.22 16.42
CA ASP A 248 -2.61 6.86 16.95
C ASP A 248 -1.91 5.97 15.91
N ASN A 249 -2.27 6.09 14.64
CA ASN A 249 -1.59 5.39 13.56
C ASN A 249 -0.19 5.95 13.29
N LYS A 250 0.07 7.24 13.55
CA LYS A 250 1.43 7.79 13.57
C LYS A 250 2.31 7.07 14.61
N LYS A 251 1.80 6.84 15.82
CA LYS A 251 2.52 6.06 16.85
C LYS A 251 2.74 4.60 16.40
N LEU A 252 1.75 4.03 15.70
CA LEU A 252 1.87 2.69 15.16
C LEU A 252 2.94 2.61 14.08
N PHE A 253 3.00 3.56 13.14
CA PHE A 253 4.09 3.64 12.17
C PHE A 253 5.46 3.75 12.84
N ALA A 254 5.59 4.58 13.87
CA ALA A 254 6.84 4.69 14.63
C ALA A 254 7.24 3.36 15.31
N LYS A 255 6.28 2.59 15.82
CA LYS A 255 6.51 1.24 16.37
C LYS A 255 7.06 0.26 15.32
N TYR A 256 6.66 0.41 14.06
CA TYR A 256 7.20 -0.35 12.93
C TYR A 256 8.52 0.21 12.37
N GLY A 257 9.06 1.27 12.99
CA GLY A 257 10.36 1.86 12.63
C GLY A 257 10.31 2.95 11.56
N PHE A 258 9.12 3.38 11.14
CA PHE A 258 8.99 4.55 10.27
C PHE A 258 9.19 5.85 11.06
N GLU A 259 9.82 6.84 10.44
CA GLU A 259 9.76 8.21 10.91
C GLU A 259 8.50 8.86 10.31
N VAL A 260 7.72 9.54 11.16
CA VAL A 260 6.46 10.19 10.76
C VAL A 260 6.75 11.63 10.35
N LYS A 261 6.17 12.05 9.24
CA LYS A 261 6.36 13.37 8.68
C LYS A 261 5.27 14.37 9.11
#